data_0241ff1590d2c03ebe0d3bf0acd52625
#
_entry.id   0241ff1590d2c03ebe0d3bf0acd52625
#
_cell.length_a   1.000
_cell.length_b   1.000
_cell.length_c   1.000
_cell.angle_alpha   90.00
_cell.angle_beta   90.00
_cell.angle_gamma   90.00
#
_symmetry.space_group_name_H-M   'P 1'
#
loop_
_entity.id
_entity.type
_entity.pdbx_description
1 polymer ?
#
loop_
_entity_poly.entity_id
_entity_poly.type
_entity_poly.pdbx_seq_one_letter_code
_entity_poly.pdbx_strand_id
1 'polypeptide(L)'
;MTVRTLIVAVAAAALLAACATREFDYQGEGEGVVGQGAPVHAVLETPPVGLPGQNAADDPAVWASATPVHIKGAVVDGFVAGTDKKAGLYIYGLDGAILQFLPEGLLNNVDVAEGLSVGGRPQVVFGASDRTPGKTGIALYLFDPAATGDNGVRHWGNVATDGVGPHGLCFRRPRAGLP
;
A
#
# COMPACT_ATOMS: atom_id res chain seq x y z
N MET A 1 31.20 -11.72 50.42
CA MET A 1 30.05 -11.06 49.73
C MET A 1 29.01 -10.72 50.79
N THR A 2 28.67 -9.44 50.97
CA THR A 2 27.73 -9.01 52.00
C THR A 2 26.32 -9.17 51.48
N VAL A 3 25.36 -9.47 52.39
CA VAL A 3 23.93 -9.66 52.08
C VAL A 3 23.36 -8.50 51.23
N ARG A 4 23.85 -7.28 51.41
CA ARG A 4 23.45 -6.12 50.58
C ARG A 4 23.83 -6.26 49.11
N THR A 5 24.97 -6.86 48.78
CA THR A 5 25.42 -7.07 47.39
C THR A 5 24.57 -8.12 46.69
N LEU A 6 24.09 -9.12 47.43
CA LEU A 6 23.23 -10.16 46.88
C LEU A 6 21.81 -9.62 46.56
N ILE A 7 21.24 -8.78 47.44
CA ILE A 7 19.92 -8.19 47.23
C ILE A 7 19.92 -7.25 46.01
N VAL A 8 20.97 -6.44 45.79
CA VAL A 8 21.09 -5.57 44.63
C VAL A 8 21.21 -6.37 43.34
N ALA A 9 21.96 -7.48 43.35
CA ALA A 9 22.14 -8.35 42.19
C ALA A 9 20.82 -9.06 41.77
N VAL A 10 20.01 -9.51 42.74
CA VAL A 10 18.73 -10.16 42.51
C VAL A 10 17.70 -9.15 42.00
N ALA A 11 17.69 -7.92 42.53
CA ALA A 11 16.78 -6.86 42.05
C ALA A 11 17.14 -6.41 40.62
N ALA A 12 18.41 -6.32 40.26
CA ALA A 12 18.84 -6.00 38.91
C ALA A 12 18.51 -7.10 37.89
N ALA A 13 18.63 -8.37 38.27
CA ALA A 13 18.25 -9.50 37.44
C ALA A 13 16.73 -9.56 37.21
N ALA A 14 15.92 -9.23 38.21
CA ALA A 14 14.46 -9.17 38.08
C ALA A 14 13.99 -8.02 37.17
N LEU A 15 14.69 -6.88 37.16
CA LEU A 15 14.38 -5.75 36.26
C LEU A 15 14.79 -6.05 34.81
N LEU A 16 15.84 -6.81 34.56
CA LEU A 16 16.24 -7.22 33.22
C LEU A 16 15.31 -8.30 32.65
N ALA A 17 14.76 -9.19 33.48
CA ALA A 17 13.78 -10.17 33.06
C ALA A 17 12.41 -9.53 32.67
N ALA A 18 12.06 -8.40 33.26
CA ALA A 18 10.80 -7.69 32.95
C ALA A 18 10.83 -6.95 31.58
N CYS A 19 12.03 -6.72 31.01
CA CYS A 19 12.15 -6.13 29.68
C CYS A 19 12.27 -7.18 28.55
N ALA A 20 12.44 -8.47 28.86
CA ALA A 20 12.76 -9.49 27.87
C ALA A 20 11.55 -10.32 27.39
N THR A 21 10.35 -10.08 27.89
CA THR A 21 9.16 -10.86 27.49
C THR A 21 7.93 -9.97 27.29
N ARG A 22 8.05 -9.03 26.38
CA ARG A 22 6.92 -8.72 25.51
C ARG A 22 7.28 -9.27 24.13
N GLU A 23 7.34 -10.57 23.99
CA GLU A 23 6.86 -11.16 22.76
C GLU A 23 5.46 -10.60 22.59
N PHE A 24 5.29 -9.81 21.55
CA PHE A 24 3.99 -9.47 21.03
C PHE A 24 3.46 -10.81 20.51
N ASP A 25 2.83 -11.56 21.41
CA ASP A 25 2.06 -12.72 21.02
C ASP A 25 0.89 -12.19 20.20
N TYR A 26 1.11 -12.04 18.90
CA TYR A 26 0.08 -11.84 17.92
C TYR A 26 -0.64 -13.19 17.75
N GLN A 27 -1.10 -13.74 18.82
CA GLN A 27 -2.25 -14.62 18.84
C GLN A 27 -3.46 -13.69 18.74
N GLY A 28 -3.55 -13.05 17.57
CA GLY A 28 -4.71 -12.26 17.18
C GLY A 28 -5.92 -13.12 16.85
N GLU A 29 -6.15 -14.13 17.64
CA GLU A 29 -7.47 -14.60 17.95
C GLU A 29 -7.94 -13.89 19.22
N GLY A 30 -7.92 -12.56 19.18
CA GLY A 30 -8.88 -11.82 19.95
C GLY A 30 -10.21 -12.42 19.54
N GLU A 31 -11.00 -12.91 20.48
CA GLU A 31 -12.44 -13.04 20.34
C GLU A 31 -12.99 -11.63 20.08
N GLY A 32 -12.60 -11.05 18.94
CA GLY A 32 -13.27 -9.94 18.32
C GLY A 32 -14.69 -10.44 18.19
N VAL A 33 -15.65 -9.65 18.57
CA VAL A 33 -17.05 -9.90 18.27
C VAL A 33 -17.10 -10.42 16.86
N VAL A 34 -17.18 -11.74 16.71
CA VAL A 34 -17.40 -12.37 15.43
C VAL A 34 -18.76 -11.87 15.04
N GLY A 35 -18.77 -10.81 14.23
CA GLY A 35 -20.00 -10.35 13.62
C GLY A 35 -20.57 -11.61 12.97
N GLN A 36 -21.82 -11.94 13.26
CA GLN A 36 -22.50 -13.11 12.69
C GLN A 36 -22.78 -12.88 11.19
N GLY A 37 -21.75 -12.44 10.46
CA GLY A 37 -21.77 -12.35 9.02
C GLY A 37 -21.48 -13.70 8.39
N ALA A 38 -22.17 -14.03 7.30
CA ALA A 38 -21.82 -15.18 6.49
C ALA A 38 -20.37 -15.05 6.00
N PRO A 39 -19.59 -16.15 5.95
CA PRO A 39 -18.24 -16.11 5.40
C PRO A 39 -18.29 -15.60 3.96
N VAL A 40 -17.40 -14.65 3.64
CA VAL A 40 -17.22 -14.14 2.28
C VAL A 40 -16.04 -14.88 1.67
N HIS A 41 -16.25 -15.48 0.52
CA HIS A 41 -15.20 -16.15 -0.24
C HIS A 41 -14.78 -15.27 -1.42
N ALA A 42 -13.48 -15.21 -1.70
CA ALA A 42 -12.97 -14.58 -2.91
C ALA A 42 -13.54 -15.32 -4.13
N VAL A 43 -14.07 -14.57 -5.10
CA VAL A 43 -14.57 -15.13 -6.37
C VAL A 43 -13.57 -14.94 -7.50
N LEU A 44 -12.59 -14.06 -7.32
CA LEU A 44 -11.51 -13.77 -8.27
C LEU A 44 -10.23 -13.48 -7.49
N GLU A 45 -9.11 -13.81 -8.10
CA GLU A 45 -7.78 -13.56 -7.59
C GLU A 45 -6.89 -13.02 -8.71
N THR A 46 -5.93 -12.16 -8.37
CA THR A 46 -4.86 -11.76 -9.29
C THR A 46 -3.80 -12.87 -9.37
N PRO A 47 -3.01 -12.95 -10.45
CA PRO A 47 -1.81 -13.77 -10.44
C PRO A 47 -0.90 -13.40 -9.27
N PRO A 48 -0.22 -14.38 -8.64
CA PRO A 48 0.71 -14.09 -7.57
C PRO A 48 1.89 -13.25 -8.07
N VAL A 49 2.39 -12.35 -7.22
CA VAL A 49 3.58 -11.54 -7.51
C VAL A 49 4.76 -12.02 -6.68
N GLY A 50 5.98 -11.73 -7.13
CA GLY A 50 7.21 -12.17 -6.49
C GLY A 50 7.47 -13.67 -6.68
N LEU A 51 8.44 -14.18 -5.91
CA LEU A 51 8.80 -15.60 -5.89
C LEU A 51 8.01 -16.34 -4.80
N PRO A 52 7.78 -17.65 -4.94
CA PRO A 52 7.13 -18.46 -3.91
C PRO A 52 7.78 -18.26 -2.53
N GLY A 53 6.97 -17.93 -1.52
CA GLY A 53 7.43 -17.65 -0.16
C GLY A 53 8.05 -16.25 0.04
N GLN A 54 8.10 -15.43 -0.99
CA GLN A 54 8.56 -14.04 -0.89
C GLN A 54 7.43 -13.13 -0.40
N ASN A 55 7.74 -12.26 0.57
CA ASN A 55 6.84 -11.19 0.99
C ASN A 55 6.92 -10.04 -0.04
N ALA A 56 6.15 -10.13 -1.12
CA ALA A 56 6.18 -9.20 -2.24
C ALA A 56 4.90 -8.36 -2.34
N ALA A 57 3.73 -8.99 -2.42
CA ALA A 57 2.45 -8.26 -2.41
C ALA A 57 2.27 -7.47 -1.13
N ASP A 58 1.71 -6.24 -1.24
CA ASP A 58 1.44 -5.41 -0.06
C ASP A 58 0.02 -4.85 -0.07
N ASP A 59 -0.23 -3.79 -0.81
CA ASP A 59 -1.44 -2.99 -0.66
C ASP A 59 -2.16 -2.76 -1.99
N PRO A 60 -3.49 -2.86 -2.05
CA PRO A 60 -4.29 -2.54 -3.22
C PRO A 60 -5.04 -1.22 -3.07
N ALA A 61 -5.15 -0.46 -4.16
CA ALA A 61 -6.11 0.64 -4.30
C ALA A 61 -7.03 0.37 -5.49
N VAL A 62 -8.33 0.53 -5.29
CA VAL A 62 -9.35 0.24 -6.31
C VAL A 62 -9.93 1.56 -6.83
N TRP A 63 -9.95 1.69 -8.14
CA TRP A 63 -10.67 2.76 -8.82
C TRP A 63 -11.71 2.19 -9.77
N ALA A 64 -12.91 2.74 -9.75
CA ALA A 64 -14.01 2.36 -10.63
C ALA A 64 -14.52 3.58 -11.40
N SER A 65 -14.90 3.39 -12.65
CA SER A 65 -15.41 4.42 -13.53
C SER A 65 -16.91 4.21 -13.79
N ALA A 66 -17.64 5.31 -13.90
CA ALA A 66 -19.05 5.26 -14.31
C ALA A 66 -19.26 4.93 -15.79
N THR A 67 -18.21 5.04 -16.60
CA THR A 67 -18.21 4.72 -18.03
C THR A 67 -16.93 3.94 -18.36
N PRO A 68 -16.97 3.01 -19.35
CA PRO A 68 -15.79 2.27 -19.76
C PRO A 68 -14.63 3.18 -20.15
N VAL A 69 -13.44 2.80 -19.76
CA VAL A 69 -12.17 3.51 -20.05
C VAL A 69 -11.22 2.61 -20.79
N HIS A 70 -10.28 3.22 -21.51
CA HIS A 70 -9.23 2.49 -22.22
C HIS A 70 -7.95 2.45 -21.39
N ILE A 71 -7.37 1.26 -21.26
CA ILE A 71 -6.06 1.06 -20.65
C ILE A 71 -5.30 -0.07 -21.36
N LYS A 72 -4.14 0.23 -21.92
CA LYS A 72 -3.25 -0.73 -22.61
C LYS A 72 -3.98 -1.63 -23.62
N GLY A 73 -4.90 -1.06 -24.39
CA GLY A 73 -5.69 -1.77 -25.38
C GLY A 73 -6.92 -2.50 -24.83
N ALA A 74 -7.09 -2.61 -23.53
CA ALA A 74 -8.30 -3.11 -22.91
C ALA A 74 -9.34 -2.01 -22.69
N VAL A 75 -10.61 -2.41 -22.63
CA VAL A 75 -11.73 -1.55 -22.23
C VAL A 75 -12.28 -2.10 -20.93
N VAL A 76 -12.27 -1.30 -19.87
CA VAL A 76 -12.60 -1.72 -18.51
C VAL A 76 -13.46 -0.69 -17.79
N ASP A 77 -14.22 -1.13 -16.77
CA ASP A 77 -15.02 -0.27 -15.92
C ASP A 77 -14.26 0.21 -14.68
N GLY A 78 -12.98 -0.13 -14.58
CA GLY A 78 -12.11 0.21 -13.47
C GLY A 78 -10.92 -0.73 -13.38
N PHE A 79 -10.07 -0.52 -12.39
CA PHE A 79 -8.90 -1.37 -12.17
C PHE A 79 -8.40 -1.31 -10.72
N VAL A 80 -7.56 -2.25 -10.38
CA VAL A 80 -6.87 -2.31 -9.09
C VAL A 80 -5.40 -1.98 -9.32
N ALA A 81 -4.88 -1.01 -8.59
CA ALA A 81 -3.44 -0.78 -8.47
C ALA A 81 -2.91 -1.57 -7.28
N GLY A 82 -1.99 -2.48 -7.49
CA GLY A 82 -1.40 -3.31 -6.44
C GLY A 82 0.12 -3.15 -6.37
N THR A 83 0.65 -2.96 -5.18
CA THR A 83 2.09 -2.80 -4.98
C THR A 83 2.80 -4.14 -4.80
N ASP A 84 3.95 -4.26 -5.47
CA ASP A 84 4.96 -5.27 -5.22
C ASP A 84 6.16 -4.61 -4.53
N LYS A 85 6.42 -5.00 -3.28
CA LYS A 85 7.53 -4.46 -2.46
C LYS A 85 8.91 -4.69 -3.05
N LYS A 86 9.02 -5.48 -4.08
CA LYS A 86 10.29 -5.88 -4.70
C LYS A 86 10.45 -5.43 -6.14
N ALA A 87 9.32 -5.06 -6.79
CA ALA A 87 9.35 -4.86 -8.24
C ALA A 87 8.62 -3.60 -8.74
N GLY A 88 7.59 -3.08 -8.06
CA GLY A 88 6.90 -1.86 -8.50
C GLY A 88 5.38 -1.90 -8.37
N LEU A 89 4.67 -1.38 -9.38
CA LEU A 89 3.22 -1.23 -9.36
C LEU A 89 2.58 -2.06 -10.48
N TYR A 90 1.66 -2.93 -10.10
CA TYR A 90 0.77 -3.65 -11.03
C TYR A 90 -0.57 -2.93 -11.16
N ILE A 91 -1.11 -2.94 -12.36
CA ILE A 91 -2.48 -2.52 -12.65
C ILE A 91 -3.22 -3.76 -13.15
N TYR A 92 -4.27 -4.13 -12.43
CA TYR A 92 -5.10 -5.29 -12.74
C TYR A 92 -6.49 -4.84 -13.15
N GLY A 93 -7.08 -5.52 -14.12
CA GLY A 93 -8.52 -5.42 -14.37
C GLY A 93 -9.33 -5.90 -13.15
N LEU A 94 -10.59 -5.52 -13.09
CA LEU A 94 -11.50 -6.01 -12.04
C LEU A 94 -11.77 -7.52 -12.15
N ASP A 95 -11.36 -8.14 -13.24
CA ASP A 95 -11.33 -9.60 -13.47
C ASP A 95 -10.02 -10.26 -12.99
N GLY A 96 -9.11 -9.51 -12.42
CA GLY A 96 -7.80 -9.97 -11.94
C GLY A 96 -6.71 -10.06 -13.00
N ALA A 97 -7.01 -9.81 -14.28
CA ALA A 97 -5.99 -9.86 -15.34
C ALA A 97 -4.99 -8.70 -15.20
N ILE A 98 -3.71 -8.96 -15.46
CA ILE A 98 -2.69 -7.90 -15.50
C ILE A 98 -2.89 -7.05 -16.74
N LEU A 99 -3.20 -5.77 -16.58
CA LEU A 99 -3.31 -4.79 -17.65
C LEU A 99 -1.99 -4.07 -17.91
N GLN A 100 -1.24 -3.77 -16.85
CA GLN A 100 0.02 -3.06 -16.93
C GLN A 100 0.91 -3.40 -15.75
N PHE A 101 2.23 -3.36 -15.97
CA PHE A 101 3.23 -3.38 -14.92
C PHE A 101 4.19 -2.21 -15.08
N LEU A 102 4.44 -1.49 -14.00
CA LEU A 102 5.41 -0.40 -13.91
C LEU A 102 6.55 -0.86 -13.00
N PRO A 103 7.73 -1.21 -13.55
CA PRO A 103 8.87 -1.72 -12.78
C PRO A 103 9.59 -0.59 -12.06
N GLU A 104 8.91 0.11 -11.19
CA GLU A 104 9.39 1.32 -10.54
C GLU A 104 9.32 1.20 -9.01
N GLY A 105 10.49 1.19 -8.40
CA GLY A 105 10.63 1.34 -6.96
C GLY A 105 10.36 0.09 -6.12
N LEU A 106 10.65 0.25 -4.83
CA LEU A 106 10.30 -0.69 -3.77
C LEU A 106 9.06 -0.17 -3.06
N LEU A 107 7.92 -0.36 -3.70
CA LEU A 107 6.66 0.26 -3.31
C LEU A 107 6.01 -0.51 -2.17
N ASN A 108 5.38 0.22 -1.24
CA ASN A 108 4.66 -0.37 -0.12
C ASN A 108 3.15 -0.10 -0.26
N ASN A 109 2.61 0.87 0.48
CA ASN A 109 1.20 1.21 0.36
C ASN A 109 0.89 2.01 -0.91
N VAL A 110 -0.32 1.88 -1.39
CA VAL A 110 -0.87 2.67 -2.50
C VAL A 110 -2.26 3.20 -2.14
N ASP A 111 -2.57 4.41 -2.56
CA ASP A 111 -3.91 4.98 -2.47
C ASP A 111 -4.26 5.73 -3.76
N VAL A 112 -5.54 5.98 -3.97
CA VAL A 112 -6.08 6.60 -5.18
C VAL A 112 -6.95 7.80 -4.87
N ALA A 113 -6.77 8.87 -5.64
CA ALA A 113 -7.64 10.03 -5.65
C ALA A 113 -8.13 10.34 -7.07
N GLU A 114 -9.38 10.68 -7.19
CA GLU A 114 -10.01 11.06 -8.45
C GLU A 114 -10.44 12.52 -8.44
N GLY A 115 -10.73 13.05 -9.63
CA GLY A 115 -11.26 14.41 -9.81
C GLY A 115 -10.22 15.50 -9.57
N LEU A 116 -8.94 15.17 -9.55
CA LEU A 116 -7.85 16.13 -9.54
C LEU A 116 -7.63 16.67 -10.96
N SER A 117 -7.54 18.00 -11.09
CA SER A 117 -7.20 18.63 -12.38
C SER A 117 -5.70 18.78 -12.49
N VAL A 118 -5.10 18.04 -13.42
CA VAL A 118 -3.67 18.15 -13.76
C VAL A 118 -3.55 18.61 -15.20
N GLY A 119 -2.90 19.75 -15.41
CA GLY A 119 -2.80 20.36 -16.74
C GLY A 119 -4.15 20.73 -17.36
N GLY A 120 -5.14 21.08 -16.53
CA GLY A 120 -6.49 21.46 -16.97
C GLY A 120 -7.40 20.28 -17.34
N ARG A 121 -6.98 19.04 -17.10
CA ARG A 121 -7.76 17.82 -17.40
C ARG A 121 -8.00 17.02 -16.12
N PRO A 122 -9.21 16.47 -15.91
CA PRO A 122 -9.46 15.54 -14.82
C PRO A 122 -8.56 14.31 -14.94
N GLN A 123 -7.90 13.96 -13.85
CA GLN A 123 -7.01 12.80 -13.78
C GLN A 123 -7.35 11.95 -12.56
N VAL A 124 -7.05 10.67 -12.66
CA VAL A 124 -6.94 9.77 -11.51
C VAL A 124 -5.48 9.77 -11.07
N VAL A 125 -5.24 10.01 -9.80
CA VAL A 125 -3.89 10.09 -9.21
C VAL A 125 -3.71 8.94 -8.25
N PHE A 126 -2.63 8.19 -8.42
CA PHE A 126 -2.20 7.19 -7.45
C PHE A 126 -0.96 7.73 -6.73
N GLY A 127 -0.88 7.48 -5.44
CA GLY A 127 0.32 7.68 -4.65
C GLY A 127 0.75 6.34 -4.08
N ALA A 128 2.03 6.02 -4.19
CA ALA A 128 2.60 4.85 -3.54
C ALA A 128 3.79 5.25 -2.68
N SER A 129 3.88 4.70 -1.48
CA SER A 129 5.05 4.90 -0.64
C SER A 129 6.24 4.16 -1.25
N ASP A 130 7.32 4.89 -1.55
CA ASP A 130 8.53 4.37 -2.17
C ASP A 130 9.68 4.33 -1.16
N ARG A 131 10.26 3.16 -0.95
CA ARG A 131 11.41 2.93 -0.07
C ARG A 131 12.69 2.64 -0.84
N THR A 132 12.70 2.92 -2.13
CA THR A 132 13.89 2.75 -2.97
C THR A 132 15.01 3.64 -2.46
N PRO A 133 16.21 3.09 -2.18
CA PRO A 133 17.35 3.91 -1.78
C PRO A 133 17.60 5.06 -2.74
N GLY A 134 17.69 6.28 -2.21
CA GLY A 134 17.87 7.50 -3.00
C GLY A 134 16.60 8.08 -3.63
N LYS A 135 15.45 7.41 -3.50
CA LYS A 135 14.14 7.88 -3.97
C LYS A 135 13.06 7.83 -2.90
N THR A 136 13.47 7.61 -1.64
CA THR A 136 12.53 7.48 -0.52
C THR A 136 11.53 8.64 -0.46
N GLY A 137 10.25 8.30 -0.47
CA GLY A 137 9.19 9.28 -0.52
C GLY A 137 7.86 8.71 -1.00
N ILE A 138 7.11 9.53 -1.72
CA ILE A 138 5.86 9.13 -2.36
C ILE A 138 6.04 9.20 -3.89
N ALA A 139 5.92 8.07 -4.55
CA ALA A 139 5.83 8.00 -6.00
C ALA A 139 4.40 8.34 -6.43
N LEU A 140 4.26 9.27 -7.37
CA LEU A 140 2.97 9.70 -7.90
C LEU A 140 2.78 9.21 -9.32
N TYR A 141 1.58 8.75 -9.62
CA TYR A 141 1.18 8.25 -10.94
C TYR A 141 -0.10 8.90 -11.39
N LEU A 142 -0.27 9.05 -12.69
CA LEU A 142 -1.46 9.61 -13.32
C LEU A 142 -2.08 8.62 -14.30
N PHE A 143 -3.41 8.62 -14.34
CA PHE A 143 -4.20 7.99 -15.38
C PHE A 143 -5.23 9.00 -15.91
N ASP A 144 -5.33 9.11 -17.23
CA ASP A 144 -6.30 9.97 -17.89
C ASP A 144 -7.50 9.13 -18.35
N PRO A 145 -8.65 9.20 -17.66
CA PRO A 145 -9.80 8.35 -18.01
C PRO A 145 -10.47 8.75 -19.34
N ALA A 146 -10.18 9.95 -19.86
CA ALA A 146 -10.73 10.42 -21.13
C ALA A 146 -9.83 10.07 -22.33
N ALA A 147 -8.61 9.59 -22.11
CA ALA A 147 -7.72 9.23 -23.19
C ALA A 147 -8.08 7.86 -23.79
N THR A 148 -7.83 7.73 -25.09
CA THR A 148 -8.06 6.51 -25.87
C THR A 148 -6.74 5.98 -26.43
N GLY A 149 -6.80 4.82 -27.10
CA GLY A 149 -5.62 4.19 -27.68
C GLY A 149 -4.73 3.52 -26.66
N ASP A 150 -3.40 3.66 -26.77
CA ASP A 150 -2.42 3.09 -25.83
C ASP A 150 -2.31 3.94 -24.54
N ASN A 151 -3.45 4.23 -23.92
CA ASN A 151 -3.50 4.87 -22.61
C ASN A 151 -3.01 3.93 -21.51
N GLY A 152 -2.47 4.48 -20.43
CA GLY A 152 -2.02 3.70 -19.27
C GLY A 152 -1.73 4.60 -18.07
N VAL A 153 -1.55 3.95 -16.95
CA VAL A 153 -1.01 4.61 -15.76
C VAL A 153 0.45 4.97 -16.05
N ARG A 154 0.83 6.19 -15.73
CA ARG A 154 2.20 6.68 -15.97
C ARG A 154 2.77 7.33 -14.70
N HIS A 155 4.03 7.12 -14.47
CA HIS A 155 4.74 7.83 -13.41
C HIS A 155 4.72 9.34 -13.69
N TRP A 156 4.40 10.12 -12.66
CA TRP A 156 4.31 11.57 -12.75
C TRP A 156 5.48 12.26 -12.04
N GLY A 157 5.91 11.73 -10.90
CA GLY A 157 7.02 12.27 -10.12
C GLY A 157 7.08 11.68 -8.73
N ASN A 158 8.05 12.16 -7.96
CA ASN A 158 8.24 11.74 -6.58
C ASN A 158 8.21 12.96 -5.66
N VAL A 159 7.57 12.78 -4.50
CA VAL A 159 7.63 13.72 -3.38
C VAL A 159 8.54 13.13 -2.33
N ALA A 160 9.70 13.75 -2.10
CA ALA A 160 10.63 13.29 -1.08
C ALA A 160 10.03 13.47 0.32
N THR A 161 10.31 12.53 1.20
CA THR A 161 10.03 12.63 2.64
C THR A 161 11.34 12.76 3.41
N ASP A 162 11.34 13.54 4.48
CA ASP A 162 12.56 13.90 5.25
C ASP A 162 13.19 12.68 5.95
N GLY A 163 13.83 11.81 5.17
CA GLY A 163 14.70 10.73 5.66
C GLY A 163 14.00 9.51 6.24
N VAL A 164 12.68 9.51 6.37
CA VAL A 164 11.91 8.35 6.86
C VAL A 164 11.18 7.69 5.70
N GLY A 165 11.44 6.42 5.48
CA GLY A 165 10.70 5.63 4.49
C GLY A 165 9.23 5.50 4.91
N PRO A 166 8.28 6.08 4.15
CA PRO A 166 6.87 5.98 4.48
C PRO A 166 6.40 4.53 4.30
N HIS A 167 5.61 4.02 5.27
CA HIS A 167 5.00 2.72 5.16
C HIS A 167 3.54 2.81 4.73
N GLY A 168 2.82 3.83 5.21
CA GLY A 168 1.44 4.07 4.87
C GLY A 168 1.23 5.46 4.29
N LEU A 169 0.25 5.60 3.41
CA LEU A 169 -0.23 6.89 2.93
C LEU A 169 -1.74 6.82 2.70
N CYS A 170 -2.37 7.98 2.74
CA CYS A 170 -3.74 8.12 2.26
C CYS A 170 -3.95 9.51 1.65
N PHE A 171 -4.75 9.58 0.60
CA PHE A 171 -5.21 10.84 0.05
C PHE A 171 -6.38 11.38 0.86
N ARG A 172 -6.37 12.66 1.12
CA ARG A 172 -7.48 13.38 1.72
C ARG A 172 -7.94 14.49 0.78
N ARG A 173 -9.22 14.50 0.44
CA ARG A 173 -9.81 15.69 -0.20
C ARG A 173 -9.92 16.80 0.85
N PRO A 174 -9.40 18.02 0.58
CA PRO A 174 -9.68 19.16 1.45
C PRO A 174 -11.19 19.35 1.54
N ARG A 175 -11.72 19.54 2.75
CA ARG A 175 -13.09 20.04 2.88
C ARG A 175 -13.12 21.48 2.41
N ALA A 176 -14.13 21.85 1.63
CA ALA A 176 -14.34 23.25 1.24
C ALA A 176 -14.37 24.13 2.51
N GLY A 177 -13.50 25.15 2.57
CA GLY A 177 -13.43 26.08 3.69
C GLY A 177 -12.42 25.74 4.81
N LEU A 178 -11.62 24.69 4.66
CA LEU A 178 -10.43 24.48 5.52
C LEU A 178 -9.16 24.75 4.72
N PRO A 179 -8.15 25.47 5.30
CA PRO A 179 -6.87 25.71 4.65
C PRO A 179 -6.09 24.42 4.42
#